data_3d7d699b67c579596bb512addd2e0876
#
_entry.id   3d7d699b67c579596bb512addd2e0876
#
_cell.length_a   1.000
_cell.length_b   1.000
_cell.length_c   1.000
_cell.angle_alpha   90.00
_cell.angle_beta   90.00
_cell.angle_gamma   90.00
#
_symmetry.space_group_name_H-M   'P 1'
#
loop_
_entity.id
_entity.type
_entity.pdbx_description
1 polymer ?
#
loop_
_entity_poly.entity_id
_entity_poly.type
_entity_poly.pdbx_seq_one_letter_code
_entity_poly.pdbx_strand_id
1 'polypeptide(L)'
;MNAENKVGVRISAYREKLGMSIADLAERSSVSEIAIAALESGETLPAIGPLTRIARALGQRLGTFMDDQFKPDPIVVRAGEQSLSLAAGKPDRHMDPIRIVLPANASHDPVSFEGEAFVVCFDGEVELIYGGERTVLEPGDSAFFNSIVKHTWRAIGGKPATVYAVIYQPA
;
A
#
# COMPACT_ATOMS: atom_id res chain seq x y z
N MET A 1 27.90 -3.50 5.83
CA MET A 1 26.99 -2.51 6.45
C MET A 1 26.16 -3.29 7.44
N ASN A 2 26.35 -3.04 8.76
CA ASN A 2 25.65 -3.79 9.81
C ASN A 2 24.15 -3.53 9.74
N ALA A 3 23.34 -4.54 10.10
CA ALA A 3 21.87 -4.42 10.19
C ALA A 3 21.41 -3.23 11.07
N GLU A 4 22.27 -2.81 11.97
CA GLU A 4 22.09 -1.73 12.94
C GLU A 4 21.95 -0.33 12.31
N ASN A 5 22.57 -0.07 11.16
CA ASN A 5 22.50 1.24 10.50
C ASN A 5 21.28 1.38 9.56
N LYS A 6 20.58 0.29 9.25
CA LYS A 6 19.47 0.33 8.29
C LYS A 6 18.28 1.18 8.75
N VAL A 7 17.99 1.18 10.05
CA VAL A 7 16.88 1.93 10.63
C VAL A 7 17.10 3.44 10.52
N GLY A 8 18.29 3.91 10.91
CA GLY A 8 18.64 5.33 10.82
C GLY A 8 18.62 5.86 9.38
N VAL A 9 19.20 5.11 8.44
CA VAL A 9 19.19 5.44 7.01
C VAL A 9 17.75 5.56 6.47
N ARG A 10 16.83 4.72 6.93
CA ARG A 10 15.42 4.78 6.52
C ARG A 10 14.71 6.00 7.11
N ILE A 11 14.99 6.33 8.37
CA ILE A 11 14.45 7.53 9.02
C ILE A 11 14.89 8.78 8.25
N SER A 12 16.20 8.94 7.98
CA SER A 12 16.72 10.09 7.22
C SER A 12 16.12 10.18 5.82
N ALA A 13 16.03 9.04 5.10
CA ALA A 13 15.45 8.99 3.76
C ALA A 13 13.96 9.45 3.74
N TYR A 14 13.15 9.05 4.71
CA TYR A 14 11.77 9.54 4.80
C TYR A 14 11.68 11.00 5.22
N ARG A 15 12.48 11.42 6.18
CA ARG A 15 12.53 12.80 6.63
C ARG A 15 12.88 13.74 5.47
N GLU A 16 13.94 13.42 4.73
CA GLU A 16 14.38 14.21 3.58
C GLU A 16 13.34 14.25 2.46
N LYS A 17 12.72 13.11 2.17
CA LYS A 17 11.65 13.03 1.18
C LYS A 17 10.44 13.89 1.53
N LEU A 18 10.16 14.05 2.83
CA LEU A 18 9.10 14.93 3.32
C LEU A 18 9.57 16.40 3.43
N GLY A 19 10.81 16.71 3.07
CA GLY A 19 11.39 18.05 3.18
C GLY A 19 11.55 18.53 4.61
N MET A 20 11.61 17.61 5.58
CA MET A 20 11.75 17.95 7.01
C MET A 20 13.22 18.10 7.38
N SER A 21 13.52 19.10 8.21
CA SER A 21 14.79 19.17 8.97
C SER A 21 14.76 18.18 10.15
N ILE A 22 15.91 17.95 10.77
CA ILE A 22 16.00 17.19 12.03
C ILE A 22 15.16 17.88 13.13
N ALA A 23 15.18 19.21 13.17
CA ALA A 23 14.40 20.00 14.12
C ALA A 23 12.88 19.80 13.94
N ASP A 24 12.40 19.82 12.68
CA ASP A 24 10.98 19.56 12.39
C ASP A 24 10.54 18.16 12.86
N LEU A 25 11.39 17.15 12.62
CA LEU A 25 11.12 15.80 13.06
C LEU A 25 11.16 15.67 14.58
N ALA A 26 12.09 16.37 15.25
CA ALA A 26 12.20 16.41 16.69
C ALA A 26 10.94 17.00 17.34
N GLU A 27 10.47 18.13 16.83
CA GLU A 27 9.24 18.76 17.29
C GLU A 27 8.02 17.83 17.14
N ARG A 28 7.83 17.27 15.93
CA ARG A 28 6.68 16.39 15.62
C ARG A 28 6.69 15.07 16.38
N SER A 29 7.88 14.49 16.60
CA SER A 29 8.02 13.20 17.26
C SER A 29 8.18 13.29 18.78
N SER A 30 8.42 14.47 19.32
CA SER A 30 8.85 14.68 20.73
C SER A 30 10.07 13.84 21.09
N VAL A 31 11.02 13.73 20.16
CA VAL A 31 12.34 13.11 20.33
C VAL A 31 13.37 14.20 20.09
N SER A 32 14.40 14.27 20.94
CA SER A 32 15.40 15.35 20.82
C SER A 32 16.18 15.27 19.49
N GLU A 33 16.58 16.42 18.95
CA GLU A 33 17.39 16.50 17.72
C GLU A 33 18.69 15.68 17.81
N ILE A 34 19.34 15.71 18.98
CA ILE A 34 20.55 14.93 19.25
C ILE A 34 20.28 13.44 19.11
N ALA A 35 19.15 12.96 19.66
CA ALA A 35 18.79 11.55 19.54
C ALA A 35 18.46 11.15 18.09
N ILE A 36 17.77 12.01 17.34
CA ILE A 36 17.47 11.76 15.92
C ILE A 36 18.77 11.75 15.11
N ALA A 37 19.65 12.70 15.31
CA ALA A 37 20.94 12.75 14.61
C ALA A 37 21.79 11.50 14.88
N ALA A 38 21.86 11.06 16.15
CA ALA A 38 22.57 9.83 16.53
C ALA A 38 21.95 8.56 15.95
N LEU A 39 20.61 8.54 15.76
CA LEU A 39 19.92 7.45 15.09
C LEU A 39 20.22 7.45 13.57
N GLU A 40 20.14 8.60 12.93
CA GLU A 40 20.38 8.73 11.48
C GLU A 40 21.85 8.44 11.12
N SER A 41 22.80 8.82 11.99
CA SER A 41 24.22 8.48 11.81
C SER A 41 24.54 7.01 12.12
N GLY A 42 23.62 6.30 12.78
CA GLY A 42 23.83 4.91 13.20
C GLY A 42 24.71 4.75 14.44
N GLU A 43 24.93 5.84 15.20
CA GLU A 43 25.66 5.81 16.47
C GLU A 43 24.86 5.10 17.58
N THR A 44 23.55 5.12 17.47
CA THR A 44 22.65 4.47 18.44
C THR A 44 21.52 3.73 17.74
N LEU A 45 21.01 2.70 18.43
CA LEU A 45 19.76 2.03 18.05
C LEU A 45 18.58 2.68 18.77
N PRO A 46 17.45 2.91 18.10
CA PRO A 46 16.28 3.46 18.74
C PRO A 46 15.62 2.43 19.68
N ALA A 47 15.28 2.87 20.89
CA ALA A 47 14.31 2.13 21.68
C ALA A 47 12.93 2.18 20.98
N ILE A 48 12.08 1.17 21.20
CA ILE A 48 10.78 1.03 20.53
C ILE A 48 9.91 2.29 20.70
N GLY A 49 9.88 2.89 21.89
CA GLY A 49 9.07 4.08 22.16
C GLY A 49 9.45 5.30 21.30
N PRO A 50 10.69 5.77 21.30
CA PRO A 50 11.15 6.81 20.38
C PRO A 50 10.92 6.45 18.91
N LEU A 51 11.22 5.23 18.48
CA LEU A 51 11.02 4.80 17.09
C LEU A 51 9.56 4.85 16.66
N THR A 52 8.63 4.45 17.54
CA THR A 52 7.18 4.54 17.27
C THR A 52 6.72 5.99 17.08
N ARG A 53 7.25 6.94 17.90
CA ARG A 53 6.92 8.36 17.76
C ARG A 53 7.48 8.95 16.46
N ILE A 54 8.73 8.60 16.12
CA ILE A 54 9.35 9.00 14.86
C ILE A 54 8.55 8.45 13.67
N ALA A 55 8.20 7.17 13.69
CA ALA A 55 7.40 6.54 12.64
C ALA A 55 6.08 7.28 12.42
N ARG A 56 5.36 7.57 13.51
CA ARG A 56 4.10 8.33 13.45
C ARG A 56 4.29 9.75 12.91
N ALA A 57 5.35 10.45 13.33
CA ALA A 57 5.67 11.79 12.84
C ALA A 57 5.99 11.82 11.33
N LEU A 58 6.55 10.73 10.81
CA LEU A 58 6.82 10.51 9.38
C LEU A 58 5.62 9.92 8.63
N GLY A 59 4.48 9.69 9.29
CA GLY A 59 3.29 9.09 8.68
C GLY A 59 3.49 7.63 8.27
N GLN A 60 4.38 6.91 8.97
CA GLN A 60 4.74 5.54 8.65
C GLN A 60 4.44 4.58 9.80
N ARG A 61 4.32 3.28 9.46
CA ARG A 61 4.28 2.23 10.47
C ARG A 61 5.69 1.94 11.02
N LEU A 62 5.74 1.45 12.25
CA LEU A 62 6.99 1.02 12.87
C LEU A 62 7.73 -0.02 12.03
N GLY A 63 7.00 -1.00 11.47
CA GLY A 63 7.53 -2.07 10.63
C GLY A 63 8.28 -1.56 9.41
N THR A 64 7.85 -0.42 8.82
CA THR A 64 8.51 0.19 7.66
C THR A 64 10.01 0.42 7.89
N PHE A 65 10.40 0.75 9.11
CA PHE A 65 11.81 1.00 9.44
C PHE A 65 12.59 -0.28 9.78
N MET A 66 11.89 -1.37 10.06
CA MET A 66 12.49 -2.66 10.44
C MET A 66 12.58 -3.64 9.27
N ASP A 67 11.93 -3.35 8.15
CA ASP A 67 11.88 -4.23 7.01
C ASP A 67 13.13 -4.14 6.12
N ASP A 68 13.68 -5.28 5.75
CA ASP A 68 14.85 -5.36 4.86
C ASP A 68 14.53 -5.06 3.38
N GLN A 69 13.26 -5.09 3.00
CA GLN A 69 12.77 -4.79 1.65
C GLN A 69 12.45 -3.30 1.41
N PHE A 70 12.82 -2.44 2.36
CA PHE A 70 12.52 -1.02 2.31
C PHE A 70 13.02 -0.31 1.04
N LYS A 71 12.11 0.37 0.34
CA LYS A 71 12.40 1.26 -0.78
C LYS A 71 11.57 2.54 -0.64
N PRO A 72 12.21 3.71 -0.37
CA PRO A 72 11.48 4.99 -0.25
C PRO A 72 10.99 5.53 -1.60
N ASP A 73 11.53 5.02 -2.70
CA ASP A 73 11.20 5.50 -4.04
C ASP A 73 9.88 4.93 -4.57
N PRO A 74 9.22 5.63 -5.49
CA PRO A 74 8.06 5.11 -6.16
C PRO A 74 8.39 3.80 -6.88
N ILE A 75 7.52 2.80 -6.73
CA ILE A 75 7.62 1.57 -7.51
C ILE A 75 6.87 1.79 -8.81
N VAL A 76 7.60 1.67 -9.92
CA VAL A 76 7.00 1.69 -11.26
C VAL A 76 6.81 0.26 -11.72
N VAL A 77 5.57 -0.15 -11.89
CA VAL A 77 5.21 -1.45 -12.46
C VAL A 77 4.74 -1.25 -13.89
N ARG A 78 5.36 -1.97 -14.82
CA ARG A 78 5.01 -1.88 -16.25
C ARG A 78 3.94 -2.89 -16.60
N ALA A 79 3.07 -2.51 -17.53
CA ALA A 79 1.99 -3.39 -18.00
C ALA A 79 2.57 -4.66 -18.67
N GLY A 80 1.95 -5.80 -18.45
CA GLY A 80 2.34 -7.07 -19.10
C GLY A 80 1.86 -8.33 -18.36
N GLU A 81 1.55 -8.24 -17.07
CA GLU A 81 1.16 -9.40 -16.26
C GLU A 81 -0.34 -9.40 -15.97
N GLN A 82 -0.94 -10.60 -15.84
CA GLN A 82 -2.39 -10.77 -15.72
C GLN A 82 -2.99 -10.26 -14.40
N SER A 83 -2.28 -10.44 -13.30
CA SER A 83 -2.64 -9.86 -12.00
C SER A 83 -1.37 -9.45 -11.31
N LEU A 84 -1.26 -8.17 -10.96
CA LEU A 84 -0.03 -7.62 -10.46
C LEU A 84 -0.30 -6.60 -9.38
N SER A 85 0.32 -6.78 -8.21
CA SER A 85 0.37 -5.72 -7.21
C SER A 85 1.20 -4.55 -7.73
N LEU A 86 0.56 -3.39 -7.87
CA LEU A 86 1.20 -2.17 -8.31
C LEU A 86 2.09 -1.53 -7.23
N ALA A 87 2.16 -2.14 -6.06
CA ALA A 87 3.02 -1.75 -4.95
C ALA A 87 3.96 -2.89 -4.51
N ALA A 88 4.31 -3.80 -5.42
CA ALA A 88 5.26 -4.87 -5.13
C ALA A 88 6.57 -4.32 -4.54
N GLY A 89 7.08 -4.95 -3.49
CA GLY A 89 8.28 -4.51 -2.77
C GLY A 89 8.02 -3.44 -1.69
N LYS A 90 6.74 -3.17 -1.36
CA LYS A 90 6.35 -2.36 -0.19
C LYS A 90 5.51 -3.20 0.77
N PRO A 91 6.12 -4.05 1.59
CA PRO A 91 5.38 -5.02 2.44
C PRO A 91 4.52 -4.36 3.51
N ASP A 92 4.87 -3.15 3.93
CA ASP A 92 4.21 -2.43 5.02
C ASP A 92 3.19 -1.38 4.52
N ARG A 93 2.41 -1.77 3.52
CA ARG A 93 1.37 -0.92 2.95
C ARG A 93 -0.01 -1.18 3.57
N HIS A 94 -0.78 -0.13 3.76
CA HIS A 94 -2.19 -0.22 4.15
C HIS A 94 -3.12 -0.39 2.95
N MET A 95 -2.67 0.07 1.78
CA MET A 95 -3.41 -0.03 0.53
C MET A 95 -2.63 -0.87 -0.46
N ASP A 96 -3.30 -1.80 -1.09
CA ASP A 96 -2.76 -2.63 -2.16
C ASP A 96 -3.37 -2.25 -3.50
N PRO A 97 -2.70 -1.43 -4.30
CA PRO A 97 -3.13 -1.16 -5.66
C PRO A 97 -2.78 -2.34 -6.56
N ILE A 98 -3.76 -2.87 -7.26
CA ILE A 98 -3.63 -4.02 -8.15
C ILE A 98 -4.23 -3.72 -9.52
N ARG A 99 -3.60 -4.26 -10.55
CA ARG A 99 -4.20 -4.40 -11.87
C ARG A 99 -4.61 -5.85 -12.07
N ILE A 100 -5.85 -6.07 -12.44
CA ILE A 100 -6.40 -7.39 -12.66
C ILE A 100 -6.89 -7.46 -14.11
N VAL A 101 -6.46 -8.47 -14.85
CA VAL A 101 -7.03 -8.84 -16.15
C VAL A 101 -7.95 -10.03 -15.92
N LEU A 102 -9.23 -9.80 -16.15
CA LEU A 102 -10.27 -10.82 -16.05
C LEU A 102 -10.41 -11.51 -17.41
N PRO A 103 -10.09 -12.80 -17.52
CA PRO A 103 -10.31 -13.53 -18.78
C PRO A 103 -11.79 -13.56 -19.14
N ALA A 104 -12.08 -13.62 -20.45
CA ALA A 104 -13.44 -13.77 -20.93
C ALA A 104 -14.13 -14.99 -20.29
N ASN A 105 -15.32 -14.81 -19.77
CA ASN A 105 -16.16 -15.85 -19.17
C ASN A 105 -15.54 -16.62 -17.98
N ALA A 106 -14.41 -16.18 -17.45
CA ALA A 106 -13.87 -16.76 -16.22
C ALA A 106 -14.77 -16.39 -15.02
N SER A 107 -15.05 -17.36 -14.18
CA SER A 107 -15.72 -17.15 -12.89
C SER A 107 -14.76 -17.46 -11.74
N HIS A 108 -14.84 -16.69 -10.71
CA HIS A 108 -14.10 -16.90 -9.47
C HIS A 108 -15.09 -17.06 -8.32
N ASP A 109 -14.71 -17.84 -7.32
CA ASP A 109 -15.49 -17.96 -6.11
C ASP A 109 -15.58 -16.60 -5.40
N PRO A 110 -16.76 -16.25 -4.84
CA PRO A 110 -16.88 -15.02 -4.09
C PRO A 110 -15.95 -15.01 -2.87
N VAL A 111 -15.25 -13.90 -2.69
CA VAL A 111 -14.34 -13.67 -1.57
C VAL A 111 -14.93 -12.67 -0.58
N SER A 112 -14.45 -12.70 0.65
CA SER A 112 -14.74 -11.71 1.68
C SER A 112 -13.53 -11.57 2.59
N PHE A 113 -13.22 -10.34 2.98
CA PHE A 113 -12.13 -10.04 3.90
C PHE A 113 -12.40 -8.71 4.61
N GLU A 114 -11.75 -8.50 5.73
CA GLU A 114 -11.86 -7.24 6.46
C GLU A 114 -11.15 -6.12 5.71
N GLY A 115 -11.85 -5.02 5.43
CA GLY A 115 -11.32 -3.88 4.73
C GLY A 115 -12.27 -3.28 3.70
N GLU A 116 -11.73 -2.46 2.85
CA GLU A 116 -12.46 -1.72 1.81
C GLU A 116 -11.78 -1.88 0.46
N ALA A 117 -12.55 -1.83 -0.60
CA ALA A 117 -12.05 -1.87 -1.96
C ALA A 117 -12.62 -0.72 -2.80
N PHE A 118 -11.73 -0.09 -3.56
CA PHE A 118 -12.07 0.82 -4.64
C PHE A 118 -11.64 0.19 -5.96
N VAL A 119 -12.54 0.13 -6.92
CA VAL A 119 -12.33 -0.54 -8.22
C VAL A 119 -12.73 0.39 -9.33
N VAL A 120 -11.92 0.43 -10.38
CA VAL A 120 -12.21 1.16 -11.63
C VAL A 120 -12.18 0.17 -12.78
N CYS A 121 -13.24 0.11 -13.60
CA CYS A 121 -13.23 -0.57 -14.86
C CYS A 121 -12.43 0.27 -15.88
N PHE A 122 -11.32 -0.28 -16.36
CA PHE A 122 -10.44 0.42 -17.30
C PHE A 122 -10.74 0.06 -18.75
N ASP A 123 -11.00 -1.22 -19.01
CA ASP A 123 -11.28 -1.75 -20.36
C ASP A 123 -12.17 -2.98 -20.25
N GLY A 124 -13.04 -3.17 -21.25
CA GLY A 124 -14.05 -4.23 -21.25
C GLY A 124 -15.25 -3.92 -20.37
N GLU A 125 -16.08 -4.91 -20.11
CA GLU A 125 -17.25 -4.81 -19.22
C GLU A 125 -17.11 -5.80 -18.07
N VAL A 126 -17.38 -5.33 -16.84
CA VAL A 126 -17.24 -6.12 -15.63
C VAL A 126 -18.56 -6.20 -14.88
N GLU A 127 -19.01 -7.41 -14.61
CA GLU A 127 -20.10 -7.63 -13.66
C GLU A 127 -19.50 -7.78 -12.25
N LEU A 128 -19.81 -6.84 -11.38
CA LEU A 128 -19.58 -6.92 -9.95
C LEU A 128 -20.81 -7.57 -9.29
N ILE A 129 -20.59 -8.64 -8.54
CA ILE A 129 -21.62 -9.30 -7.72
C ILE A 129 -21.25 -9.02 -6.26
N TYR A 130 -22.08 -8.25 -5.56
CA TYR A 130 -21.85 -7.81 -4.19
C TYR A 130 -23.06 -8.14 -3.32
N GLY A 131 -22.91 -8.98 -2.32
CA GLY A 131 -24.02 -9.44 -1.48
C GLY A 131 -25.13 -10.15 -2.24
N GLY A 132 -24.84 -10.67 -3.45
CA GLY A 132 -25.82 -11.29 -4.35
C GLY A 132 -26.44 -10.33 -5.38
N GLU A 133 -26.29 -9.03 -5.22
CA GLU A 133 -26.72 -8.02 -6.19
C GLU A 133 -25.67 -7.89 -7.31
N ARG A 134 -26.16 -7.62 -8.53
CA ARG A 134 -25.33 -7.52 -9.72
C ARG A 134 -25.32 -6.11 -10.26
N THR A 135 -24.12 -5.60 -10.50
CA THR A 135 -23.89 -4.29 -11.12
C THR A 135 -22.91 -4.44 -12.27
N VAL A 136 -23.22 -3.86 -13.41
CA VAL A 136 -22.30 -3.82 -14.56
C VAL A 136 -21.51 -2.52 -14.48
N LEU A 137 -20.20 -2.63 -14.63
CA LEU A 137 -19.26 -1.52 -14.74
C LEU A 137 -18.72 -1.47 -16.16
N GLU A 138 -18.92 -0.34 -16.82
CA GLU A 138 -18.36 -0.01 -18.12
C GLU A 138 -17.01 0.73 -17.96
N PRO A 139 -16.20 0.88 -19.01
CA PRO A 139 -14.94 1.61 -18.95
C PRO A 139 -15.11 3.04 -18.43
N GLY A 140 -14.40 3.36 -17.35
CA GLY A 140 -14.49 4.62 -16.61
C GLY A 140 -15.39 4.56 -15.38
N ASP A 141 -16.24 3.56 -15.25
CA ASP A 141 -17.05 3.36 -14.05
C ASP A 141 -16.19 2.87 -12.88
N SER A 142 -16.63 3.21 -11.69
CA SER A 142 -15.97 2.80 -10.46
C SER A 142 -16.97 2.32 -9.41
N ALA A 143 -16.50 1.46 -8.51
CA ALA A 143 -17.23 1.01 -7.36
C ALA A 143 -16.35 1.13 -6.10
N PHE A 144 -16.96 1.53 -4.99
CA PHE A 144 -16.34 1.52 -3.67
C PHE A 144 -17.24 0.70 -2.74
N PHE A 145 -16.66 -0.26 -2.02
CA PHE A 145 -17.43 -1.13 -1.14
C PHE A 145 -16.61 -1.68 0.03
N ASN A 146 -17.32 -2.10 1.07
CA ASN A 146 -16.74 -2.82 2.21
C ASN A 146 -16.57 -4.30 1.84
N SER A 147 -15.33 -4.78 1.89
CA SER A 147 -14.97 -6.13 1.44
C SER A 147 -15.38 -7.26 2.39
N ILE A 148 -15.99 -6.95 3.55
CA ILE A 148 -16.56 -7.97 4.45
C ILE A 148 -17.80 -8.65 3.85
N VAL A 149 -18.50 -7.95 2.97
CA VAL A 149 -19.61 -8.53 2.21
C VAL A 149 -19.04 -9.39 1.08
N LYS A 150 -19.56 -10.61 0.93
CA LYS A 150 -19.11 -11.51 -0.14
C LYS A 150 -19.29 -10.86 -1.50
N HIS A 151 -18.22 -10.86 -2.28
CA HIS A 151 -18.18 -10.24 -3.59
C HIS A 151 -17.32 -11.03 -4.57
N THR A 152 -17.64 -10.90 -5.83
CA THR A 152 -16.82 -11.38 -6.95
C THR A 152 -17.06 -10.50 -8.16
N TRP A 153 -16.16 -10.57 -9.11
CA TRP A 153 -16.26 -9.87 -10.40
C TRP A 153 -15.86 -10.79 -11.55
N ARG A 154 -16.44 -10.56 -12.70
CA ARG A 154 -16.12 -11.31 -13.91
C ARG A 154 -16.24 -10.43 -15.15
N ALA A 155 -15.46 -10.72 -16.17
CA ALA A 155 -15.66 -10.12 -17.47
C ALA A 155 -16.92 -10.67 -18.12
N ILE A 156 -17.69 -9.78 -18.74
CA ILE A 156 -18.89 -10.12 -19.52
C ILE A 156 -18.70 -9.70 -20.99
N GLY A 157 -19.68 -10.00 -21.85
CA GLY A 157 -19.59 -9.65 -23.27
C GLY A 157 -18.63 -10.49 -24.09
N GLY A 158 -18.11 -11.60 -23.55
CA GLY A 158 -17.27 -12.56 -24.27
C GLY A 158 -15.85 -12.07 -24.58
N LYS A 159 -15.41 -10.96 -23.97
CA LYS A 159 -14.06 -10.39 -24.08
C LYS A 159 -13.41 -10.29 -22.71
N PRO A 160 -12.06 -10.29 -22.63
CA PRO A 160 -11.37 -9.96 -21.40
C PRO A 160 -11.69 -8.52 -20.94
N ALA A 161 -11.63 -8.28 -19.64
CA ALA A 161 -11.74 -6.95 -19.06
C ALA A 161 -10.54 -6.65 -18.15
N THR A 162 -10.20 -5.37 -18.02
CA THR A 162 -9.14 -4.90 -17.13
C THR A 162 -9.72 -3.99 -16.07
N VAL A 163 -9.43 -4.28 -14.81
CA VAL A 163 -9.76 -3.43 -13.68
C VAL A 163 -8.51 -3.01 -12.93
N TYR A 164 -8.53 -1.79 -12.39
CA TYR A 164 -7.62 -1.35 -11.36
C TYR A 164 -8.35 -1.33 -10.03
N ALA A 165 -7.78 -1.93 -9.03
CA ALA A 165 -8.35 -1.95 -7.70
C ALA A 165 -7.35 -1.41 -6.68
N VAL A 166 -7.86 -0.74 -5.65
CA VAL A 166 -7.10 -0.39 -4.45
C VAL A 166 -7.81 -1.07 -3.29
N ILE A 167 -7.10 -1.97 -2.63
CA ILE A 167 -7.62 -2.71 -1.47
C ILE A 167 -6.97 -2.14 -0.22
N TYR A 168 -7.79 -1.70 0.72
CA TYR A 168 -7.37 -1.33 2.06
C TYR A 168 -7.68 -2.48 3.02
N GLN A 169 -6.67 -2.92 3.76
CA GLN A 169 -6.82 -3.87 4.85
C GLN A 169 -6.37 -3.21 6.14
N PRO A 170 -7.23 -3.13 7.17
CA PRO A 170 -6.81 -2.67 8.49
C PRO A 170 -5.72 -3.58 9.06
N ALA A 171 -4.90 -3.01 9.93
CA ALA A 171 -3.79 -3.71 10.58
C ALA A 171 -4.26 -4.55 11.74
#